data_7430385218f9a3019713549742535308
#
_entry.id   7430385218f9a3019713549742535308
#
_cell.length_a   1.000
_cell.length_b   1.000
_cell.length_c   1.000
_cell.angle_alpha   90.00
_cell.angle_beta   90.00
_cell.angle_gamma   90.00
#
_symmetry.space_group_name_H-M   'P 1'
#
loop_
_entity.id
_entity.type
_entity.pdbx_description
1 polymer ?
#
loop_
_entity_poly.entity_id
_entity_poly.type
_entity_poly.pdbx_seq_one_letter_code
_entity_poly.pdbx_strand_id
1 'polypeptide(L)'
;PPGLGKTTLAGIIANEMGVQIRITSGPAIEKPGDLAALLTNLQEGDVLFIDEIHRLSRQVEEVLYPALEDYALDIMIGKGPSAQSIRINLPRFTLVGATTRAGQLTGPLRDRFGILLKLEPYSPDELATIIMRSAGILNIPIDRPGALELAKCARGTPRIANRLLKRVRDFATVEGDGAIDGPTAVAAR
;
A
#
# COMPACT_ATOMS: atom_id res chain seq x y z
N PRO A 1 3.55 7.55 7.39
CA PRO A 1 2.32 7.25 8.17
C PRO A 1 1.41 6.25 7.43
N PRO A 2 0.54 5.51 8.14
CA PRO A 2 -0.44 4.64 7.52
C PRO A 2 -1.56 5.47 6.86
N GLY A 3 -2.19 4.93 5.80
CA GLY A 3 -3.36 5.54 5.18
C GLY A 3 -3.11 6.68 4.20
N LEU A 4 -1.85 6.86 3.76
CA LEU A 4 -1.47 7.88 2.75
C LEU A 4 -1.61 7.40 1.29
N GLY A 5 -2.14 6.20 1.04
CA GLY A 5 -2.37 5.70 -0.32
C GLY A 5 -1.22 4.92 -0.94
N LYS A 6 -0.30 4.32 -0.14
CA LYS A 6 0.84 3.53 -0.67
C LYS A 6 0.40 2.40 -1.62
N THR A 7 -0.60 1.62 -1.23
CA THR A 7 -1.16 0.54 -2.07
C THR A 7 -1.82 1.08 -3.33
N THR A 8 -2.52 2.22 -3.22
CA THR A 8 -3.14 2.90 -4.37
C THR A 8 -2.08 3.37 -5.36
N LEU A 9 -0.99 3.95 -4.86
CA LEU A 9 0.13 4.39 -5.70
C LEU A 9 0.77 3.22 -6.44
N ALA A 10 0.98 2.07 -5.76
CA ALA A 10 1.50 0.87 -6.41
C ALA A 10 0.56 0.36 -7.53
N GLY A 11 -0.75 0.42 -7.30
CA GLY A 11 -1.75 0.10 -8.32
C GLY A 11 -1.71 1.04 -9.52
N ILE A 12 -1.51 2.35 -9.29
CA ILE A 12 -1.34 3.33 -10.36
C ILE A 12 -0.07 3.03 -11.16
N ILE A 13 1.05 2.73 -10.50
CA ILE A 13 2.31 2.37 -11.17
C ILE A 13 2.10 1.17 -12.10
N ALA A 14 1.50 0.09 -11.62
CA ALA A 14 1.23 -1.09 -12.43
C ALA A 14 0.31 -0.78 -13.63
N ASN A 15 -0.71 0.04 -13.42
CA ASN A 15 -1.63 0.45 -14.48
C ASN A 15 -0.92 1.30 -15.56
N GLU A 16 -0.10 2.26 -15.16
CA GLU A 16 0.69 3.08 -16.09
C GLU A 16 1.73 2.24 -16.87
N MET A 17 2.27 1.20 -16.24
CA MET A 17 3.16 0.24 -16.90
C MET A 17 2.43 -0.78 -17.78
N GLY A 18 1.09 -0.86 -17.70
CA GLY A 18 0.28 -1.83 -18.45
C GLY A 18 0.49 -3.28 -18.00
N VAL A 19 0.84 -3.53 -16.74
CA VAL A 19 1.17 -4.84 -16.18
C VAL A 19 0.27 -5.20 -15.00
N GLN A 20 0.30 -6.48 -14.60
CA GLN A 20 -0.45 -6.93 -13.42
C GLN A 20 0.27 -6.54 -12.13
N ILE A 21 -0.52 -6.35 -11.07
CA ILE A 21 -0.01 -6.17 -9.70
C ILE A 21 -0.39 -7.35 -8.83
N ARG A 22 0.58 -7.88 -8.11
CA ARG A 22 0.38 -8.84 -7.01
C ARG A 22 0.57 -8.11 -5.70
N ILE A 23 -0.44 -8.17 -4.84
CA ILE A 23 -0.44 -7.44 -3.55
C ILE A 23 -0.34 -8.45 -2.42
N THR A 24 0.62 -8.23 -1.55
CA THR A 24 0.82 -9.00 -0.32
C THR A 24 1.29 -8.09 0.81
N SER A 25 1.60 -8.66 1.96
CA SER A 25 2.17 -7.92 3.09
C SER A 25 3.30 -8.72 3.75
N GLY A 26 4.24 -8.04 4.42
CA GLY A 26 5.31 -8.69 5.15
C GLY A 26 4.80 -9.76 6.12
N PRO A 27 3.78 -9.46 6.97
CA PRO A 27 3.20 -10.46 7.87
C PRO A 27 2.55 -11.68 7.20
N ALA A 28 2.12 -11.57 5.95
CA ALA A 28 1.50 -12.68 5.21
C ALA A 28 2.54 -13.64 4.59
N ILE A 29 3.81 -13.24 4.56
CA ILE A 29 4.93 -14.06 4.08
C ILE A 29 5.66 -14.59 5.31
N GLU A 30 5.24 -15.74 5.81
CA GLU A 30 5.76 -16.28 7.07
C GLU A 30 7.08 -17.03 6.87
N LYS A 31 7.26 -17.69 5.73
CA LYS A 31 8.42 -18.54 5.42
C LYS A 31 8.90 -18.36 3.98
N PRO A 32 10.15 -18.70 3.70
CA PRO A 32 10.75 -18.59 2.36
C PRO A 32 9.92 -19.21 1.22
N GLY A 33 9.25 -20.34 1.47
CA GLY A 33 8.40 -21.00 0.49
C GLY A 33 7.18 -20.17 0.06
N ASP A 34 6.65 -19.32 0.95
CA ASP A 34 5.52 -18.45 0.62
C ASP A 34 5.95 -17.37 -0.38
N LEU A 35 7.14 -16.78 -0.17
CA LEU A 35 7.72 -15.83 -1.12
C LEU A 35 8.06 -16.50 -2.45
N ALA A 36 8.68 -17.68 -2.42
CA ALA A 36 9.01 -18.44 -3.64
C ALA A 36 7.77 -18.72 -4.47
N ALA A 37 6.66 -19.13 -3.85
CA ALA A 37 5.38 -19.36 -4.52
C ALA A 37 4.82 -18.08 -5.17
N LEU A 38 4.95 -16.93 -4.51
CA LEU A 38 4.54 -15.63 -5.08
C LEU A 38 5.39 -15.28 -6.30
N LEU A 39 6.72 -15.39 -6.19
CA LEU A 39 7.65 -14.99 -7.24
C LEU A 39 7.56 -15.88 -8.49
N THR A 40 7.38 -17.20 -8.32
CA THR A 40 7.24 -18.14 -9.44
C THR A 40 5.91 -17.99 -10.21
N ASN A 41 4.92 -17.34 -9.62
CA ASN A 41 3.63 -17.04 -10.27
C ASN A 41 3.57 -15.66 -10.93
N LEU A 42 4.66 -14.88 -10.93
CA LEU A 42 4.74 -13.61 -11.64
C LEU A 42 4.95 -13.85 -13.14
N GLN A 43 4.51 -12.88 -13.92
CA GLN A 43 4.77 -12.79 -15.36
C GLN A 43 5.78 -11.68 -15.64
N GLU A 44 6.30 -11.66 -16.87
CA GLU A 44 7.25 -10.65 -17.30
C GLU A 44 6.68 -9.24 -17.14
N GLY A 45 7.39 -8.40 -16.40
CA GLY A 45 7.03 -7.03 -16.13
C GLY A 45 6.08 -6.80 -14.94
N ASP A 46 5.53 -7.84 -14.33
CA ASP A 46 4.60 -7.71 -13.21
C ASP A 46 5.16 -6.89 -12.05
N VAL A 47 4.26 -6.24 -11.30
CA VAL A 47 4.57 -5.54 -10.06
C VAL A 47 4.21 -6.43 -8.86
N LEU A 48 5.18 -6.70 -7.99
CA LEU A 48 4.96 -7.27 -6.67
C LEU A 48 4.95 -6.16 -5.63
N PHE A 49 3.82 -5.94 -4.98
CA PHE A 49 3.68 -4.99 -3.89
C PHE A 49 3.67 -5.70 -2.55
N ILE A 50 4.58 -5.32 -1.65
CA ILE A 50 4.66 -5.84 -0.28
C ILE A 50 4.42 -4.69 0.70
N ASP A 51 3.24 -4.69 1.35
CA ASP A 51 2.97 -3.74 2.44
C ASP A 51 3.67 -4.18 3.74
N GLU A 52 4.04 -3.20 4.57
CA GLU A 52 4.80 -3.43 5.81
C GLU A 52 6.03 -4.36 5.60
N ILE A 53 6.79 -4.09 4.53
CA ILE A 53 7.93 -4.92 4.09
C ILE A 53 9.00 -5.07 5.19
N HIS A 54 9.12 -4.12 6.13
CA HIS A 54 10.02 -4.22 7.29
C HIS A 54 9.69 -5.38 8.24
N ARG A 55 8.54 -6.04 8.06
CA ARG A 55 8.13 -7.19 8.86
C ARG A 55 8.48 -8.55 8.22
N LEU A 56 9.17 -8.55 7.10
CA LEU A 56 9.75 -9.79 6.57
C LEU A 56 10.75 -10.37 7.56
N SER A 57 10.73 -11.69 7.72
CA SER A 57 11.77 -12.37 8.49
C SER A 57 13.09 -12.38 7.71
N ARG A 58 14.21 -12.48 8.42
CA ARG A 58 15.53 -12.53 7.79
C ARG A 58 15.66 -13.66 6.77
N GLN A 59 15.08 -14.81 7.06
CA GLN A 59 15.09 -15.97 6.15
C GLN A 59 14.34 -15.66 4.83
N VAL A 60 13.25 -14.90 4.90
CA VAL A 60 12.50 -14.46 3.72
C VAL A 60 13.28 -13.41 2.93
N GLU A 61 13.92 -12.45 3.62
CA GLU A 61 14.78 -11.45 2.97
C GLU A 61 15.93 -12.11 2.20
N GLU A 62 16.55 -13.15 2.76
CA GLU A 62 17.66 -13.90 2.12
C GLU A 62 17.23 -14.56 0.80
N VAL A 63 15.98 -14.97 0.66
CA VAL A 63 15.42 -15.47 -0.60
C VAL A 63 15.08 -14.33 -1.57
N LEU A 64 14.68 -13.18 -1.05
CA LEU A 64 14.32 -12.02 -1.86
C LEU A 64 15.55 -11.39 -2.56
N TYR A 65 16.73 -11.43 -1.93
CA TYR A 65 17.93 -10.80 -2.47
C TYR A 65 18.33 -11.31 -3.86
N PRO A 66 18.54 -12.62 -4.09
CA PRO A 66 18.86 -13.13 -5.43
C PRO A 66 17.71 -12.92 -6.43
N ALA A 67 16.47 -12.90 -5.96
CA ALA A 67 15.32 -12.60 -6.81
C ALA A 67 15.36 -11.17 -7.36
N LEU A 68 15.85 -10.20 -6.56
CA LEU A 68 15.97 -8.80 -6.99
C LEU A 68 17.23 -8.52 -7.81
N GLU A 69 18.34 -9.20 -7.51
CA GLU A 69 19.63 -9.00 -8.17
C GLU A 69 19.72 -9.75 -9.51
N ASP A 70 19.38 -11.04 -9.48
CA ASP A 70 19.63 -11.97 -10.57
C ASP A 70 18.35 -12.49 -11.24
N TYR A 71 17.18 -12.12 -10.76
CA TYR A 71 15.90 -12.72 -11.17
C TYR A 71 15.93 -14.25 -11.05
N ALA A 72 16.39 -14.75 -9.92
CA ALA A 72 16.52 -16.17 -9.65
C ALA A 72 16.20 -16.51 -8.19
N LEU A 73 15.78 -17.76 -7.98
CA LEU A 73 15.60 -18.37 -6.66
C LEU A 73 16.50 -19.56 -6.53
N ASP A 74 17.17 -19.69 -5.40
CA ASP A 74 17.93 -20.86 -5.02
C ASP A 74 17.10 -21.69 -4.03
N ILE A 75 16.64 -22.86 -4.46
CA ILE A 75 15.79 -23.76 -3.67
C ILE A 75 16.61 -24.99 -3.28
N MET A 76 16.64 -25.28 -1.99
CA MET A 76 17.24 -26.50 -1.46
C MET A 76 16.25 -27.68 -1.57
N ILE A 77 16.61 -28.71 -2.30
CA ILE A 77 15.84 -29.96 -2.43
C ILE A 77 16.59 -31.09 -1.73
N GLY A 78 15.87 -31.85 -0.91
CA GLY A 78 16.42 -32.91 -0.09
C GLY A 78 16.77 -32.48 1.34
N LYS A 79 17.30 -33.41 2.11
CA LYS A 79 17.71 -33.19 3.50
C LYS A 79 19.10 -33.80 3.74
N GLY A 80 19.87 -33.19 4.65
CA GLY A 80 21.19 -33.66 5.04
C GLY A 80 22.27 -33.46 3.97
N PRO A 81 23.33 -34.28 3.98
CA PRO A 81 24.48 -34.13 3.09
C PRO A 81 24.21 -34.30 1.59
N SER A 82 23.04 -34.90 1.24
CA SER A 82 22.60 -35.07 -0.16
C SER A 82 21.67 -33.98 -0.65
N ALA A 83 21.46 -32.91 0.13
CA ALA A 83 20.65 -31.78 -0.30
C ALA A 83 21.33 -31.09 -1.50
N GLN A 84 20.54 -30.79 -2.53
CA GLN A 84 20.99 -30.10 -3.73
C GLN A 84 20.32 -28.73 -3.82
N SER A 85 21.08 -27.74 -4.22
CA SER A 85 20.52 -26.41 -4.56
C SER A 85 20.12 -26.42 -6.04
N ILE A 86 18.88 -26.09 -6.31
CA ILE A 86 18.36 -25.85 -7.67
C ILE A 86 18.07 -24.37 -7.83
N ARG A 87 18.66 -23.78 -8.87
CA ARG A 87 18.40 -22.41 -9.27
C ARG A 87 17.26 -22.34 -10.27
N ILE A 88 16.20 -21.58 -9.92
CA ILE A 88 15.02 -21.35 -10.77
C ILE A 88 15.09 -19.89 -11.27
N ASN A 89 15.05 -19.71 -12.58
CA ASN A 89 14.97 -18.38 -13.16
C ASN A 89 13.56 -17.83 -13.01
N LEU A 90 13.46 -16.55 -12.66
CA LEU A 90 12.23 -15.78 -12.54
C LEU A 90 12.07 -14.85 -13.75
N PRO A 91 10.83 -14.51 -14.13
CA PRO A 91 10.60 -13.40 -15.04
C PRO A 91 11.07 -12.09 -14.40
N ARG A 92 11.39 -11.09 -15.20
CA ARG A 92 11.69 -9.75 -14.67
C ARG A 92 10.43 -9.15 -14.06
N PHE A 93 10.57 -8.58 -12.88
CA PHE A 93 9.48 -7.95 -12.15
C PHE A 93 9.95 -6.68 -11.44
N THR A 94 9.00 -5.86 -11.02
CA THR A 94 9.28 -4.68 -10.21
C THR A 94 8.77 -4.92 -8.80
N LEU A 95 9.67 -4.79 -7.80
CA LEU A 95 9.27 -4.80 -6.40
C LEU A 95 8.92 -3.39 -5.93
N VAL A 96 7.73 -3.23 -5.37
CA VAL A 96 7.31 -2.03 -4.66
C VAL A 96 7.10 -2.38 -3.19
N GLY A 97 8.02 -1.93 -2.35
CA GLY A 97 7.91 -2.10 -0.89
C GLY A 97 7.28 -0.88 -0.23
N ALA A 98 6.35 -1.10 0.69
CA ALA A 98 5.80 -0.05 1.52
C ALA A 98 6.08 -0.30 2.99
N THR A 99 6.36 0.76 3.73
CA THR A 99 6.60 0.68 5.17
C THR A 99 6.12 1.94 5.88
N THR A 100 5.65 1.78 7.10
CA THR A 100 5.41 2.88 8.02
C THR A 100 6.62 3.18 8.89
N ARG A 101 7.65 2.31 8.86
CA ARG A 101 8.85 2.34 9.72
C ARG A 101 10.11 2.13 8.91
N ALA A 102 10.45 3.13 8.08
CA ALA A 102 11.64 3.05 7.20
C ALA A 102 12.95 2.74 7.95
N GLY A 103 13.09 3.20 9.19
CA GLY A 103 14.26 2.89 10.02
C GLY A 103 14.36 1.43 10.49
N GLN A 104 13.33 0.62 10.30
CA GLN A 104 13.34 -0.83 10.62
C GLN A 104 13.68 -1.71 9.41
N LEU A 105 13.83 -1.12 8.21
CA LEU A 105 14.35 -1.86 7.07
C LEU A 105 15.82 -2.21 7.33
N THR A 106 16.16 -3.47 7.04
CA THR A 106 17.55 -3.88 7.09
C THR A 106 18.37 -3.12 6.05
N GLY A 107 19.66 -2.84 6.34
CA GLY A 107 20.55 -2.18 5.39
C GLY A 107 20.56 -2.90 4.03
N PRO A 108 20.84 -4.23 4.01
CA PRO A 108 20.86 -5.00 2.77
C PRO A 108 19.58 -4.91 1.94
N LEU A 109 18.40 -4.91 2.57
CA LEU A 109 17.14 -4.78 1.85
C LEU A 109 16.97 -3.36 1.30
N ARG A 110 17.25 -2.34 2.11
CA ARG A 110 17.14 -0.95 1.71
C ARG A 110 18.05 -0.60 0.53
N ASP A 111 19.29 -1.11 0.52
CA ASP A 111 20.28 -0.81 -0.50
C ASP A 111 19.93 -1.42 -1.88
N ARG A 112 18.99 -2.37 -1.92
CA ARG A 112 18.47 -2.97 -3.16
C ARG A 112 17.33 -2.17 -3.80
N PHE A 113 16.76 -1.20 -3.09
CA PHE A 113 15.80 -0.28 -3.67
C PHE A 113 16.51 0.89 -4.36
N GLY A 114 16.37 0.98 -5.67
CA GLY A 114 16.95 2.07 -6.46
C GLY A 114 16.23 3.41 -6.23
N ILE A 115 14.97 3.39 -5.77
CA ILE A 115 14.14 4.58 -5.55
C ILE A 115 13.51 4.50 -4.18
N LEU A 116 13.77 5.51 -3.35
CA LEU A 116 13.16 5.67 -2.03
C LEU A 116 12.31 6.94 -2.02
N LEU A 117 11.01 6.77 -1.80
CA LEU A 117 10.04 7.85 -1.76
C LEU A 117 9.46 7.99 -0.36
N LYS A 118 9.35 9.21 0.12
CA LYS A 118 8.68 9.54 1.37
C LYS A 118 7.34 10.21 1.06
N LEU A 119 6.25 9.59 1.51
CA LEU A 119 4.94 10.20 1.40
C LEU A 119 4.71 11.15 2.58
N GLU A 120 4.43 12.40 2.27
CA GLU A 120 4.08 13.41 3.25
C GLU A 120 2.56 13.41 3.52
N PRO A 121 2.13 13.87 4.72
CA PRO A 121 0.72 14.12 4.98
C PRO A 121 0.15 15.14 4.00
N TYR A 122 -1.09 14.94 3.59
CA TYR A 122 -1.81 15.85 2.71
C TYR A 122 -2.19 17.13 3.44
N SER A 123 -2.19 18.24 2.72
CA SER A 123 -2.74 19.52 3.21
C SER A 123 -4.28 19.44 3.34
N PRO A 124 -4.92 20.32 4.12
CA PRO A 124 -6.38 20.37 4.20
C PRO A 124 -7.06 20.58 2.83
N ASP A 125 -6.49 21.39 1.95
CA ASP A 125 -7.04 21.64 0.61
C ASP A 125 -6.97 20.41 -0.30
N GLU A 126 -5.85 19.69 -0.27
CA GLU A 126 -5.70 18.43 -0.99
C GLU A 126 -6.68 17.37 -0.47
N LEU A 127 -6.84 17.25 0.85
CA LEU A 127 -7.81 16.35 1.46
C LEU A 127 -9.25 16.75 1.12
N ALA A 128 -9.58 18.03 1.12
CA ALA A 128 -10.90 18.48 0.69
C ALA A 128 -11.21 18.09 -0.75
N THR A 129 -10.22 18.16 -1.64
CA THR A 129 -10.36 17.68 -3.03
C THR A 129 -10.61 16.18 -3.08
N ILE A 130 -9.89 15.38 -2.27
CA ILE A 130 -10.12 13.94 -2.17
C ILE A 130 -11.51 13.63 -1.61
N ILE A 131 -11.96 14.34 -0.58
CA ILE A 131 -13.29 14.20 0.02
C ILE A 131 -14.38 14.49 -1.01
N MET A 132 -14.28 15.62 -1.73
CA MET A 132 -15.23 16.00 -2.78
C MET A 132 -15.35 14.92 -3.87
N ARG A 133 -14.22 14.38 -4.34
CA ARG A 133 -14.20 13.27 -5.30
C ARG A 133 -14.86 12.01 -4.73
N SER A 134 -14.52 11.63 -3.51
CA SER A 134 -15.08 10.45 -2.83
C SER A 134 -16.57 10.61 -2.61
N ALA A 135 -17.05 11.80 -2.24
CA ALA A 135 -18.44 12.13 -2.08
C ALA A 135 -19.21 12.01 -3.39
N GLY A 136 -18.65 12.49 -4.51
CA GLY A 136 -19.24 12.30 -5.84
C GLY A 136 -19.41 10.82 -6.21
N ILE A 137 -18.40 9.97 -5.94
CA ILE A 137 -18.46 8.52 -6.19
C ILE A 137 -19.54 7.85 -5.33
N LEU A 138 -19.72 8.31 -4.10
CA LEU A 138 -20.67 7.76 -3.12
C LEU A 138 -22.05 8.42 -3.19
N ASN A 139 -22.26 9.36 -4.11
CA ASN A 139 -23.47 10.18 -4.24
C ASN A 139 -23.87 10.88 -2.93
N ILE A 140 -22.90 11.44 -2.23
CA ILE A 140 -23.09 12.20 -0.98
C ILE A 140 -23.07 13.68 -1.32
N PRO A 141 -24.17 14.44 -1.11
CA PRO A 141 -24.15 15.88 -1.27
C PRO A 141 -23.23 16.53 -0.23
N ILE A 142 -22.20 17.22 -0.69
CA ILE A 142 -21.26 17.93 0.18
C ILE A 142 -20.80 19.21 -0.51
N ASP A 143 -20.71 20.31 0.24
CA ASP A 143 -20.10 21.53 -0.23
C ASP A 143 -18.61 21.62 0.12
N ARG A 144 -17.90 22.58 -0.47
CA ARG A 144 -16.47 22.76 -0.19
C ARG A 144 -16.17 23.18 1.25
N PRO A 145 -16.95 24.05 1.91
CA PRO A 145 -16.79 24.32 3.34
C PRO A 145 -16.90 23.08 4.21
N GLY A 146 -17.91 22.22 4.00
CA GLY A 146 -18.06 20.95 4.69
C GLY A 146 -16.89 19.99 4.44
N ALA A 147 -16.42 19.89 3.20
CA ALA A 147 -15.24 19.08 2.86
C ALA A 147 -13.97 19.60 3.57
N LEU A 148 -13.77 20.91 3.68
CA LEU A 148 -12.63 21.52 4.39
C LEU A 148 -12.69 21.24 5.90
N GLU A 149 -13.87 21.29 6.52
CA GLU A 149 -14.02 20.97 7.95
C GLU A 149 -13.66 19.49 8.21
N LEU A 150 -14.10 18.57 7.38
CA LEU A 150 -13.70 17.16 7.48
C LEU A 150 -12.19 16.99 7.25
N ALA A 151 -11.63 17.70 6.28
CA ALA A 151 -10.21 17.64 5.96
C ALA A 151 -9.32 18.07 7.14
N LYS A 152 -9.68 19.14 7.84
CA LYS A 152 -8.97 19.60 9.06
C LYS A 152 -8.94 18.51 10.14
N CYS A 153 -10.00 17.72 10.28
CA CYS A 153 -10.10 16.65 11.25
C CYS A 153 -9.34 15.37 10.81
N ALA A 154 -9.04 15.22 9.54
CA ALA A 154 -8.40 14.03 8.98
C ALA A 154 -6.87 13.96 9.19
N ARG A 155 -6.26 15.03 9.75
CA ARG A 155 -4.84 15.09 10.10
C ARG A 155 -3.90 14.63 8.97
N GLY A 156 -4.13 15.11 7.76
CA GLY A 156 -3.29 14.79 6.60
C GLY A 156 -3.47 13.38 6.03
N THR A 157 -4.51 12.63 6.42
CA THR A 157 -4.64 11.21 6.08
C THR A 157 -5.92 10.92 5.27
N PRO A 158 -5.82 10.55 3.97
CA PRO A 158 -6.97 10.22 3.12
C PRO A 158 -7.87 9.12 3.67
N ARG A 159 -7.31 8.09 4.31
CA ARG A 159 -8.09 7.01 4.94
C ARG A 159 -8.99 7.55 6.05
N ILE A 160 -8.47 8.46 6.88
CA ILE A 160 -9.27 9.10 7.95
C ILE A 160 -10.32 10.00 7.34
N ALA A 161 -9.96 10.80 6.33
CA ALA A 161 -10.89 11.68 5.61
C ALA A 161 -12.09 10.91 5.05
N ASN A 162 -11.85 9.82 4.35
CA ASN A 162 -12.93 8.98 3.79
C ASN A 162 -13.78 8.29 4.87
N ARG A 163 -13.18 7.93 6.00
CA ARG A 163 -13.93 7.39 7.13
C ARG A 163 -14.82 8.44 7.78
N LEU A 164 -14.32 9.66 7.94
CA LEU A 164 -15.11 10.79 8.46
C LEU A 164 -16.25 11.14 7.51
N LEU A 165 -16.01 11.21 6.21
CA LEU A 165 -17.04 11.46 5.21
C LEU A 165 -18.24 10.48 5.36
N LYS A 166 -17.95 9.18 5.49
CA LYS A 166 -19.01 8.18 5.68
C LYS A 166 -19.76 8.38 6.99
N ARG A 167 -19.06 8.65 8.09
CA ARG A 167 -19.68 8.89 9.40
C ARG A 167 -20.55 10.13 9.39
N VAL A 168 -20.07 11.23 8.79
CA VAL A 168 -20.83 12.48 8.75
C VAL A 168 -22.02 12.39 7.81
N ARG A 169 -21.92 11.61 6.72
CA ARG A 169 -23.09 11.25 5.89
C ARG A 169 -24.18 10.61 6.75
N ASP A 170 -23.83 9.61 7.54
CA ASP A 170 -24.82 8.89 8.37
C ASP A 170 -25.49 9.84 9.37
N PHE A 171 -24.73 10.74 9.98
CA PHE A 171 -25.23 11.81 10.84
C PHE A 171 -26.17 12.76 10.07
N ALA A 172 -25.76 13.29 8.92
CA ALA A 172 -26.55 14.20 8.11
C ALA A 172 -27.87 13.58 7.63
N THR A 173 -27.88 12.27 7.39
CA THR A 173 -29.09 11.53 7.01
C THR A 173 -30.09 11.41 8.17
N VAL A 174 -29.61 11.33 9.40
CA VAL A 174 -30.47 11.17 10.60
C VAL A 174 -30.97 12.53 11.11
N GLU A 175 -30.13 13.54 11.12
CA GLU A 175 -30.42 14.85 11.73
C GLU A 175 -30.87 15.92 10.70
N GLY A 176 -30.77 15.62 9.39
CA GLY A 176 -31.06 16.60 8.34
C GLY A 176 -31.57 15.98 7.04
N ASP A 177 -31.27 16.63 5.94
CA ASP A 177 -31.66 16.24 4.57
C ASP A 177 -30.63 15.34 3.87
N GLY A 178 -29.56 14.94 4.57
CA GLY A 178 -28.47 14.14 4.04
C GLY A 178 -27.37 14.95 3.36
N ALA A 179 -27.46 16.28 3.30
CA ALA A 179 -26.41 17.13 2.78
C ALA A 179 -25.38 17.49 3.86
N ILE A 180 -24.10 17.55 3.48
CA ILE A 180 -23.01 17.92 4.36
C ILE A 180 -22.53 19.32 4.01
N ASP A 181 -22.89 20.28 4.81
CA ASP A 181 -22.37 21.64 4.79
C ASP A 181 -21.37 21.88 5.94
N GLY A 182 -20.80 23.10 6.02
CA GLY A 182 -19.86 23.46 7.08
C GLY A 182 -20.44 23.24 8.48
N PRO A 183 -21.62 23.79 8.83
CA PRO A 183 -22.29 23.58 10.11
C PRO A 183 -22.53 22.10 10.45
N THR A 184 -23.07 21.31 9.53
CA THR A 184 -23.30 19.87 9.71
C THR A 184 -22.00 19.11 9.95
N ALA A 185 -20.95 19.43 9.21
CA ALA A 185 -19.62 18.82 9.39
C ALA A 185 -19.03 19.13 10.78
N VAL A 186 -19.26 20.32 11.30
CA VAL A 186 -18.83 20.72 12.66
C VAL A 186 -19.64 20.01 13.74
N ALA A 187 -20.95 19.88 13.57
CA ALA A 187 -21.84 19.22 14.55
C ALA A 187 -21.60 17.71 14.69
N ALA A 188 -21.16 17.05 13.60
CA ALA A 188 -20.94 15.61 13.53
C ALA A 188 -19.54 15.15 14.02
N ARG A 189 -18.72 16.03 14.53
CA ARG A 189 -17.34 15.76 15.03
C ARG A 189 -17.28 14.83 16.22
#